data_34d0ee94cf2f1816d2f998c1af05bf78
#
_entry.id   34d0ee94cf2f1816d2f998c1af05bf78
#
_cell.length_a   1.000
_cell.length_b   1.000
_cell.length_c   1.000
_cell.angle_alpha   90.00
_cell.angle_beta   90.00
_cell.angle_gamma   90.00
#
_symmetry.space_group_name_H-M   'P 1'
#
loop_
_entity.id
_entity.type
_entity.pdbx_description
1 polymer ?
#
loop_
_entity_poly.entity_id
_entity_poly.type
_entity_poly.pdbx_seq_one_letter_code
_entity_poly.pdbx_strand_id
1 'polypeptide(L)'
;MALFCTAAAITACAATKKLEPAKKGYIETGKYRNYLKDLGFSQAEIDAKINNIFSIIFEEEGAAYHDVDVEVDGKTVKMGYISDVKNNDVRTEGQSYAMMIAVQMNKPELFNKVWRWSKHFMRHNEDGPSHGLFAWSCRTDGRRTSQGSASDGELYYVTDLLLASRRWGSYEEFNYLAEAQELLNDLFSKDGTGGVTNIINMDHKLINFCPDTRSNLWTDPSYHLPAFYEIWAETAKDGREAIYRELADSARAYLHRATDPVTGINPDQSQFDGTPNRGSEFHYDSWRVPMNIAMDFTWYHKDAEWQTEYAKKFQNAILGRYGITEFPDQFALNGDAPRFLMGGGRWRGNLRHSIGFVGTMATTALMCSSDYNEELIRHMFSLKHEPYEDGYYDIYYDGLIYLFSLLHLSGNYRMNW
;
A
#
# COMPACT_ATOMS: atom_id res chain seq x y z
N MET A 1 -8.64 31.06 -63.76
CA MET A 1 -8.35 31.74 -62.48
C MET A 1 -9.08 30.96 -61.41
N ALA A 2 -8.38 30.00 -60.78
CA ALA A 2 -8.95 29.14 -59.76
C ALA A 2 -8.43 29.59 -58.38
N LEU A 3 -9.34 30.06 -57.52
CA LEU A 3 -9.03 30.41 -56.14
C LEU A 3 -8.87 29.13 -55.33
N PHE A 4 -7.68 28.88 -54.80
CA PHE A 4 -7.45 27.91 -53.74
C PHE A 4 -7.75 28.56 -52.38
N CYS A 5 -8.84 28.17 -51.74
CA CYS A 5 -9.07 28.46 -50.32
C CYS A 5 -8.30 27.44 -49.48
N THR A 6 -7.21 27.84 -48.87
CA THR A 6 -6.54 27.07 -47.83
C THR A 6 -7.32 27.23 -46.51
N ALA A 7 -8.01 26.20 -46.09
CA ALA A 7 -8.57 26.12 -44.74
C ALA A 7 -7.44 25.85 -43.75
N ALA A 8 -7.09 26.85 -42.95
CA ALA A 8 -6.21 26.65 -41.79
C ALA A 8 -7.00 25.89 -40.70
N ALA A 9 -6.63 24.66 -40.45
CA ALA A 9 -7.13 23.91 -39.29
C ALA A 9 -6.51 24.53 -38.02
N ILE A 10 -7.31 25.30 -37.29
CA ILE A 10 -6.95 25.74 -35.94
C ILE A 10 -7.12 24.55 -35.04
N THR A 11 -6.01 23.85 -34.72
CA THR A 11 -5.95 22.86 -33.66
C THR A 11 -6.06 23.64 -32.36
N ALA A 12 -7.27 23.72 -31.81
CA ALA A 12 -7.46 24.22 -30.46
C ALA A 12 -6.74 23.24 -29.50
N CYS A 13 -5.61 23.67 -28.98
CA CYS A 13 -4.97 22.99 -27.84
C CYS A 13 -5.96 23.10 -26.68
N ALA A 14 -6.68 22.02 -26.37
CA ALA A 14 -7.54 21.99 -25.20
C ALA A 14 -6.65 22.24 -23.98
N ALA A 15 -6.94 23.30 -23.24
CA ALA A 15 -6.21 23.59 -21.99
C ALA A 15 -6.37 22.40 -21.04
N THR A 16 -5.24 21.88 -20.56
CA THR A 16 -5.21 20.81 -19.58
C THR A 16 -6.04 21.17 -18.35
N LYS A 17 -6.93 20.27 -17.94
CA LYS A 17 -7.82 20.52 -16.81
C LYS A 17 -7.06 20.38 -15.49
N LYS A 18 -6.65 21.50 -14.91
CA LYS A 18 -6.09 21.50 -13.56
C LYS A 18 -7.21 21.25 -12.54
N LEU A 19 -7.12 20.16 -11.81
CA LEU A 19 -8.02 19.83 -10.73
C LEU A 19 -7.36 20.19 -9.40
N GLU A 20 -8.04 21.03 -8.61
CA GLU A 20 -7.58 21.37 -7.28
C GLU A 20 -7.74 20.18 -6.32
N PRO A 21 -6.83 19.99 -5.35
CA PRO A 21 -6.97 18.98 -4.31
C PRO A 21 -8.21 19.25 -3.45
N ALA A 22 -8.71 18.22 -2.78
CA ALA A 22 -9.79 18.40 -1.82
C ALA A 22 -9.34 19.33 -0.68
N LYS A 23 -10.22 20.23 -0.24
CA LYS A 23 -9.93 21.16 0.88
C LYS A 23 -10.17 20.55 2.25
N LYS A 24 -10.79 19.38 2.30
CA LYS A 24 -11.19 18.66 3.51
C LYS A 24 -11.17 17.16 3.25
N GLY A 25 -10.84 16.40 4.28
CA GLY A 25 -10.88 14.94 4.24
C GLY A 25 -12.29 14.36 4.34
N TYR A 26 -12.35 13.02 4.20
CA TYR A 26 -13.59 12.28 4.36
C TYR A 26 -14.21 12.50 5.75
N ILE A 27 -13.39 12.52 6.80
CA ILE A 27 -13.87 12.65 8.18
C ILE A 27 -14.74 13.91 8.40
N GLU A 28 -14.48 14.97 7.63
CA GLU A 28 -15.27 16.21 7.70
C GLU A 28 -16.43 16.25 6.70
N THR A 29 -16.29 15.57 5.55
CA THR A 29 -17.23 15.72 4.43
C THR A 29 -18.17 14.54 4.26
N GLY A 30 -17.80 13.35 4.76
CA GLY A 30 -18.50 12.09 4.50
C GLY A 30 -18.45 11.66 3.02
N LYS A 31 -17.53 12.22 2.22
CA LYS A 31 -17.46 11.98 0.78
C LYS A 31 -16.05 11.57 0.34
N TYR A 32 -15.99 10.57 -0.53
CA TYR A 32 -14.77 10.20 -1.24
C TYR A 32 -14.78 10.81 -2.64
N ARG A 33 -13.67 11.45 -3.01
CA ARG A 33 -13.50 12.03 -4.35
C ARG A 33 -13.24 10.90 -5.36
N ASN A 34 -13.95 10.91 -6.47
CA ASN A 34 -13.61 10.11 -7.63
C ASN A 34 -12.86 10.98 -8.63
N TYR A 35 -11.51 10.95 -8.56
CA TYR A 35 -10.65 11.78 -9.41
C TYR A 35 -10.74 11.37 -10.90
N LEU A 36 -10.95 10.07 -11.16
CA LEU A 36 -11.12 9.56 -12.54
C LEU A 36 -12.39 10.15 -13.19
N LYS A 37 -13.50 10.23 -12.44
CA LYS A 37 -14.71 10.91 -12.93
C LYS A 37 -14.49 12.41 -13.18
N ASP A 38 -13.75 13.07 -12.33
CA ASP A 38 -13.43 14.49 -12.49
C ASP A 38 -12.67 14.76 -13.80
N LEU A 39 -11.88 13.77 -14.29
CA LEU A 39 -11.19 13.79 -15.57
C LEU A 39 -12.04 13.29 -16.74
N GLY A 40 -13.29 12.89 -16.52
CA GLY A 40 -14.25 12.54 -17.55
C GLY A 40 -14.37 11.04 -17.88
N PHE A 41 -13.70 10.16 -17.13
CA PHE A 41 -13.93 8.72 -17.26
C PHE A 41 -15.35 8.36 -16.79
N SER A 42 -16.04 7.53 -17.54
CA SER A 42 -17.35 7.00 -17.14
C SER A 42 -17.23 5.98 -15.99
N GLN A 43 -18.28 5.80 -15.21
CA GLN A 43 -18.28 4.77 -14.16
C GLN A 43 -18.05 3.38 -14.74
N ALA A 44 -18.61 3.09 -15.91
CA ALA A 44 -18.44 1.79 -16.57
C ALA A 44 -16.97 1.50 -16.95
N GLU A 45 -16.23 2.51 -17.45
CA GLU A 45 -14.79 2.37 -17.74
C GLU A 45 -13.98 2.13 -16.46
N ILE A 46 -14.29 2.89 -15.39
CA ILE A 46 -13.62 2.76 -14.10
C ILE A 46 -13.86 1.36 -13.52
N ASP A 47 -15.10 0.92 -13.47
CA ASP A 47 -15.46 -0.40 -12.93
C ASP A 47 -14.85 -1.52 -13.76
N ALA A 48 -14.88 -1.41 -15.10
CA ALA A 48 -14.27 -2.38 -15.99
C ALA A 48 -12.75 -2.48 -15.74
N LYS A 49 -12.05 -1.35 -15.56
CA LYS A 49 -10.62 -1.33 -15.27
C LYS A 49 -10.28 -1.99 -13.95
N ILE A 50 -10.99 -1.62 -12.87
CA ILE A 50 -10.79 -2.20 -11.53
C ILE A 50 -11.08 -3.71 -11.55
N ASN A 51 -12.19 -4.14 -12.15
CA ASN A 51 -12.55 -5.56 -12.23
C ASN A 51 -11.57 -6.35 -13.09
N ASN A 52 -11.05 -5.78 -14.17
CA ASN A 52 -10.03 -6.44 -14.99
C ASN A 52 -8.75 -6.71 -14.19
N ILE A 53 -8.21 -5.71 -13.48
CA ILE A 53 -7.02 -5.91 -12.65
C ILE A 53 -7.30 -6.88 -11.49
N PHE A 54 -8.47 -6.79 -10.87
CA PHE A 54 -8.88 -7.76 -9.86
C PHE A 54 -8.91 -9.18 -10.43
N SER A 55 -9.52 -9.39 -11.62
CA SER A 55 -9.62 -10.70 -12.25
C SER A 55 -8.24 -11.29 -12.54
N ILE A 56 -7.31 -10.50 -13.08
CA ILE A 56 -5.93 -10.92 -13.34
C ILE A 56 -5.26 -11.44 -12.06
N ILE A 57 -5.44 -10.77 -10.93
CA ILE A 57 -4.74 -11.11 -9.67
C ILE A 57 -5.42 -12.29 -8.96
N PHE A 58 -6.77 -12.39 -9.02
CA PHE A 58 -7.55 -13.26 -8.15
C PHE A 58 -8.32 -14.39 -8.86
N GLU A 59 -8.61 -14.29 -10.16
CA GLU A 59 -9.61 -15.15 -10.80
C GLU A 59 -9.11 -15.88 -12.04
N GLU A 60 -8.13 -15.34 -12.77
CA GLU A 60 -7.67 -15.91 -14.05
C GLU A 60 -6.71 -17.09 -13.85
N GLU A 61 -6.50 -17.88 -14.90
CA GLU A 61 -5.45 -18.89 -14.93
C GLU A 61 -4.08 -18.23 -14.75
N GLY A 62 -3.30 -18.70 -13.77
CA GLY A 62 -2.02 -18.09 -13.41
C GLY A 62 -2.12 -16.91 -12.44
N ALA A 63 -3.31 -16.62 -11.89
CA ALA A 63 -3.50 -15.62 -10.85
C ALA A 63 -2.56 -15.85 -9.66
N ALA A 64 -2.25 -14.76 -8.92
CA ALA A 64 -1.48 -14.87 -7.69
C ALA A 64 -2.28 -15.50 -6.54
N TYR A 65 -3.61 -15.38 -6.55
CA TYR A 65 -4.50 -15.95 -5.57
C TYR A 65 -4.84 -17.42 -5.87
N HIS A 66 -4.93 -18.23 -4.81
CA HIS A 66 -5.26 -19.66 -4.88
C HIS A 66 -6.30 -20.02 -3.82
N ASP A 67 -7.43 -20.59 -4.27
CA ASP A 67 -8.37 -21.30 -3.39
C ASP A 67 -7.86 -22.72 -3.08
N VAL A 68 -7.92 -23.11 -1.81
CA VAL A 68 -7.49 -24.45 -1.36
C VAL A 68 -8.44 -25.03 -0.34
N ASP A 69 -8.60 -26.33 -0.39
CA ASP A 69 -9.27 -27.11 0.63
C ASP A 69 -8.21 -27.73 1.58
N VAL A 70 -8.30 -27.45 2.87
CA VAL A 70 -7.35 -27.90 3.89
C VAL A 70 -8.06 -28.76 4.91
N GLU A 71 -7.51 -29.95 5.19
CA GLU A 71 -8.04 -30.81 6.25
C GLU A 71 -7.57 -30.32 7.63
N VAL A 72 -8.53 -29.91 8.46
CA VAL A 72 -8.30 -29.46 9.85
C VAL A 72 -9.23 -30.25 10.76
N ASP A 73 -8.66 -31.04 11.67
CA ASP A 73 -9.41 -31.87 12.63
C ASP A 73 -10.48 -32.77 11.99
N GLY A 74 -10.15 -33.34 10.82
CA GLY A 74 -11.03 -34.23 10.06
C GLY A 74 -12.18 -33.52 9.33
N LYS A 75 -12.08 -32.21 9.16
CA LYS A 75 -13.02 -31.40 8.38
C LYS A 75 -12.29 -30.64 7.27
N THR A 76 -12.88 -30.64 6.11
CA THR A 76 -12.39 -29.82 5.00
C THR A 76 -12.74 -28.35 5.23
N VAL A 77 -11.75 -27.48 5.33
CA VAL A 77 -11.89 -26.04 5.53
C VAL A 77 -11.42 -25.32 4.26
N LYS A 78 -12.28 -24.45 3.73
CA LYS A 78 -11.94 -23.61 2.57
C LYS A 78 -11.06 -22.45 3.00
N MET A 79 -9.86 -22.39 2.45
CA MET A 79 -8.88 -21.33 2.69
C MET A 79 -8.42 -20.73 1.38
N GLY A 80 -7.66 -19.64 1.44
CA GLY A 80 -7.08 -19.02 0.28
C GLY A 80 -5.79 -18.32 0.60
N TYR A 81 -4.88 -18.27 -0.36
CA TYR A 81 -3.64 -17.53 -0.20
C TYR A 81 -3.26 -16.79 -1.49
N ILE A 82 -2.48 -15.74 -1.32
CA ILE A 82 -1.84 -15.04 -2.43
C ILE A 82 -0.34 -15.37 -2.39
N SER A 83 0.20 -15.82 -3.54
CA SER A 83 1.61 -16.16 -3.65
C SER A 83 2.41 -15.03 -4.30
N ASP A 84 3.57 -14.72 -3.72
CA ASP A 84 4.62 -14.04 -4.47
C ASP A 84 5.14 -15.03 -5.53
N VAL A 85 4.63 -14.88 -6.75
CA VAL A 85 4.89 -15.83 -7.86
C VAL A 85 6.37 -15.88 -8.24
N LYS A 86 7.11 -14.81 -7.98
CA LYS A 86 8.55 -14.72 -8.26
C LYS A 86 9.38 -15.50 -7.24
N ASN A 87 9.00 -15.46 -5.97
CA ASN A 87 9.70 -16.13 -4.87
C ASN A 87 9.07 -17.50 -4.53
N ASN A 88 7.90 -17.80 -5.09
CA ASN A 88 7.12 -19.02 -4.83
C ASN A 88 6.88 -19.23 -3.34
N ASP A 89 6.49 -18.18 -2.66
CA ASP A 89 6.14 -18.16 -1.25
C ASP A 89 4.85 -17.35 -0.98
N VAL A 90 4.36 -17.44 0.25
CA VAL A 90 3.21 -16.69 0.75
C VAL A 90 3.71 -15.78 1.87
N ARG A 91 3.41 -14.50 1.78
CA ARG A 91 3.86 -13.46 2.71
C ARG A 91 2.71 -12.79 3.42
N THR A 92 2.92 -12.37 4.67
CA THR A 92 1.92 -11.57 5.40
C THR A 92 1.56 -10.29 4.65
N GLU A 93 2.51 -9.69 3.92
CA GLU A 93 2.28 -8.55 3.04
C GLU A 93 1.16 -8.84 2.03
N GLY A 94 1.31 -9.86 1.18
CA GLY A 94 0.30 -10.19 0.17
C GLY A 94 -1.02 -10.67 0.76
N GLN A 95 -0.96 -11.45 1.84
CA GLN A 95 -2.17 -11.92 2.53
C GLN A 95 -2.99 -10.75 3.07
N SER A 96 -2.36 -9.82 3.75
CA SER A 96 -3.04 -8.63 4.27
C SER A 96 -3.54 -7.69 3.15
N TYR A 97 -2.77 -7.52 2.08
CA TYR A 97 -3.24 -6.77 0.91
C TYR A 97 -4.47 -7.40 0.25
N ALA A 98 -4.52 -8.73 0.16
CA ALA A 98 -5.71 -9.44 -0.34
C ALA A 98 -6.93 -9.20 0.56
N MET A 99 -6.75 -9.18 1.89
CA MET A 99 -7.81 -8.86 2.84
C MET A 99 -8.26 -7.41 2.70
N MET A 100 -7.34 -6.44 2.55
CA MET A 100 -7.68 -5.04 2.31
C MET A 100 -8.48 -4.89 1.00
N ILE A 101 -8.04 -5.49 -0.09
CA ILE A 101 -8.78 -5.47 -1.36
C ILE A 101 -10.17 -6.10 -1.20
N ALA A 102 -10.26 -7.22 -0.50
CA ALA A 102 -11.53 -7.88 -0.25
C ALA A 102 -12.51 -7.01 0.54
N VAL A 103 -12.03 -6.32 1.60
CA VAL A 103 -12.90 -5.40 2.34
C VAL A 103 -13.29 -4.19 1.51
N GLN A 104 -12.40 -3.63 0.70
CA GLN A 104 -12.71 -2.50 -0.18
C GLN A 104 -13.71 -2.88 -1.29
N MET A 105 -13.60 -4.07 -1.85
CA MET A 105 -14.46 -4.56 -2.94
C MET A 105 -15.70 -5.35 -2.47
N ASN A 106 -15.99 -5.40 -1.17
CA ASN A 106 -17.14 -6.10 -0.59
C ASN A 106 -17.16 -7.61 -0.86
N LYS A 107 -16.05 -8.29 -0.62
CA LYS A 107 -15.89 -9.73 -0.86
C LYS A 107 -15.59 -10.47 0.47
N PRO A 108 -16.58 -10.65 1.37
CA PRO A 108 -16.33 -11.23 2.71
C PRO A 108 -15.86 -12.68 2.66
N GLU A 109 -16.29 -13.49 1.68
CA GLU A 109 -15.84 -14.87 1.52
C GLU A 109 -14.34 -14.95 1.19
N LEU A 110 -13.86 -14.08 0.28
CA LEU A 110 -12.43 -13.97 -0.04
C LEU A 110 -11.64 -13.55 1.19
N PHE A 111 -12.11 -12.53 1.90
CA PHE A 111 -11.50 -12.05 3.15
C PHE A 111 -11.32 -13.20 4.16
N ASN A 112 -12.39 -13.96 4.42
CA ASN A 112 -12.37 -15.04 5.38
C ASN A 112 -11.46 -16.21 4.96
N LYS A 113 -11.43 -16.57 3.68
CA LYS A 113 -10.52 -17.60 3.17
C LYS A 113 -9.06 -17.24 3.41
N VAL A 114 -8.68 -15.98 3.11
CA VAL A 114 -7.31 -15.48 3.30
C VAL A 114 -6.97 -15.39 4.80
N TRP A 115 -7.91 -14.92 5.63
CA TRP A 115 -7.72 -14.86 7.08
C TRP A 115 -7.56 -16.23 7.70
N ARG A 116 -8.36 -17.24 7.29
CA ARG A 116 -8.20 -18.64 7.74
C ARG A 116 -6.82 -19.18 7.43
N TRP A 117 -6.32 -18.96 6.20
CA TRP A 117 -4.96 -19.39 5.82
C TRP A 117 -3.92 -18.74 6.73
N SER A 118 -3.97 -17.43 6.88
CA SER A 118 -3.02 -16.67 7.70
C SER A 118 -3.02 -17.17 9.15
N LYS A 119 -4.20 -17.35 9.76
CA LYS A 119 -4.33 -17.88 11.13
C LYS A 119 -3.83 -19.32 11.26
N HIS A 120 -4.08 -20.16 10.25
CA HIS A 120 -3.76 -21.59 10.36
C HIS A 120 -2.27 -21.87 10.14
N PHE A 121 -1.66 -21.25 9.14
CA PHE A 121 -0.30 -21.57 8.74
C PHE A 121 0.76 -20.57 9.22
N MET A 122 0.42 -19.29 9.31
CA MET A 122 1.40 -18.25 9.59
C MET A 122 1.39 -17.80 11.06
N ARG A 123 0.22 -17.76 11.73
CA ARG A 123 0.14 -17.33 13.13
C ARG A 123 0.82 -18.32 14.06
N HIS A 124 1.60 -17.82 15.01
CA HIS A 124 2.14 -18.60 16.11
C HIS A 124 1.04 -18.84 17.15
N ASN A 125 0.40 -20.00 17.09
CA ASN A 125 -0.66 -20.40 18.02
C ASN A 125 -0.13 -21.19 19.21
N GLU A 126 1.13 -21.64 19.14
CA GLU A 126 1.85 -22.32 20.20
C GLU A 126 2.31 -21.36 21.31
N ASP A 127 2.35 -21.83 22.56
CA ASP A 127 2.87 -21.05 23.68
C ASP A 127 4.35 -20.66 23.43
N GLY A 128 4.68 -19.40 23.66
CA GLY A 128 6.03 -18.90 23.49
C GLY A 128 6.10 -17.39 23.21
N PRO A 129 7.31 -16.84 23.09
CA PRO A 129 7.50 -15.39 22.89
C PRO A 129 6.78 -14.81 21.67
N SER A 130 6.70 -15.58 20.58
CA SER A 130 6.06 -15.17 19.33
C SER A 130 4.55 -15.42 19.29
N HIS A 131 3.95 -15.98 20.37
CA HIS A 131 2.52 -16.27 20.38
C HIS A 131 1.69 -15.09 19.86
N GLY A 132 0.75 -15.35 18.96
CA GLY A 132 -0.13 -14.35 18.36
C GLY A 132 0.44 -13.56 17.20
N LEU A 133 1.78 -13.49 17.03
CA LEU A 133 2.39 -12.88 15.84
C LEU A 133 2.38 -13.83 14.65
N PHE A 134 2.64 -13.31 13.45
CA PHE A 134 2.66 -14.12 12.23
C PHE A 134 4.09 -14.32 11.73
N ALA A 135 4.45 -15.53 11.34
CA ALA A 135 5.62 -15.77 10.51
C ALA A 135 5.44 -15.01 9.18
N TRP A 136 6.36 -14.10 8.87
CA TRP A 136 6.17 -13.21 7.72
C TRP A 136 6.11 -13.94 6.38
N SER A 137 6.67 -15.17 6.30
CA SER A 137 6.68 -15.96 5.07
C SER A 137 6.52 -17.45 5.35
N CYS A 138 5.76 -18.12 4.48
CA CYS A 138 5.65 -19.57 4.39
C CYS A 138 5.65 -20.03 2.93
N ARG A 139 5.81 -21.32 2.70
CA ARG A 139 5.61 -21.93 1.38
C ARG A 139 4.12 -22.04 1.06
N THR A 140 3.80 -22.32 -0.20
CA THR A 140 2.43 -22.58 -0.65
C THR A 140 1.80 -23.83 -0.02
N ASP A 141 2.59 -24.72 0.59
CA ASP A 141 2.14 -25.85 1.39
C ASP A 141 1.94 -25.50 2.89
N GLY A 142 2.10 -24.23 3.27
CA GLY A 142 1.93 -23.72 4.63
C GLY A 142 3.16 -23.85 5.54
N ARG A 143 4.26 -24.49 5.11
CA ARG A 143 5.48 -24.58 5.95
C ARG A 143 6.14 -23.23 6.10
N ARG A 144 6.28 -22.73 7.30
CA ARG A 144 6.96 -21.46 7.60
C ARG A 144 8.39 -21.50 7.11
N THR A 145 8.80 -20.48 6.37
CA THR A 145 10.18 -20.26 5.89
C THR A 145 10.96 -19.33 6.81
N SER A 146 10.25 -18.56 7.63
CA SER A 146 10.76 -17.73 8.71
C SER A 146 9.92 -17.93 9.96
N GLN A 147 10.51 -17.69 11.13
CA GLN A 147 9.80 -17.65 12.40
C GLN A 147 9.59 -16.21 12.89
N GLY A 148 10.22 -15.22 12.26
CA GLY A 148 10.05 -13.81 12.59
C GLY A 148 8.80 -13.22 11.97
N SER A 149 8.32 -12.13 12.56
CA SER A 149 7.22 -11.32 12.03
C SER A 149 7.78 -10.12 11.26
N ALA A 150 7.01 -9.62 10.30
CA ALA A 150 7.23 -8.35 9.60
C ALA A 150 6.10 -7.39 9.96
N SER A 151 6.48 -6.16 10.32
CA SER A 151 5.51 -5.22 10.91
C SER A 151 4.42 -4.78 9.95
N ASP A 152 4.70 -4.64 8.65
CA ASP A 152 3.74 -4.17 7.65
C ASP A 152 2.51 -5.07 7.53
N GLY A 153 2.69 -6.39 7.45
CA GLY A 153 1.58 -7.33 7.39
C GLY A 153 0.68 -7.28 8.62
N GLU A 154 1.29 -7.16 9.80
CA GLU A 154 0.58 -7.04 11.07
C GLU A 154 -0.30 -5.78 11.14
N LEU A 155 0.23 -4.63 10.68
CA LEU A 155 -0.52 -3.37 10.63
C LEU A 155 -1.74 -3.46 9.71
N TYR A 156 -1.57 -4.07 8.55
CA TYR A 156 -2.67 -4.27 7.62
C TYR A 156 -3.71 -5.24 8.18
N TYR A 157 -3.31 -6.39 8.75
CA TYR A 157 -4.27 -7.34 9.36
C TYR A 157 -5.18 -6.67 10.40
N VAL A 158 -4.59 -5.89 11.34
CA VAL A 158 -5.38 -5.14 12.33
C VAL A 158 -6.38 -4.21 11.64
N THR A 159 -5.90 -3.41 10.69
CA THR A 159 -6.75 -2.41 10.02
C THR A 159 -7.82 -3.06 9.17
N ASP A 160 -7.49 -4.15 8.48
CA ASP A 160 -8.44 -4.93 7.68
C ASP A 160 -9.58 -5.49 8.52
N LEU A 161 -9.26 -6.06 9.68
CA LEU A 161 -10.24 -6.57 10.63
C LEU A 161 -11.13 -5.45 11.20
N LEU A 162 -10.55 -4.29 11.53
CA LEU A 162 -11.32 -3.12 11.99
C LEU A 162 -12.24 -2.58 10.90
N LEU A 163 -11.77 -2.50 9.66
CA LEU A 163 -12.60 -2.11 8.52
C LEU A 163 -13.68 -3.14 8.22
N ALA A 164 -13.36 -4.43 8.28
CA ALA A 164 -14.33 -5.51 8.13
C ALA A 164 -15.42 -5.43 9.22
N SER A 165 -15.02 -5.12 10.46
CA SER A 165 -16.00 -4.92 11.54
C SER A 165 -16.94 -3.74 11.28
N ARG A 166 -16.44 -2.63 10.72
CA ARG A 166 -17.28 -1.48 10.31
C ARG A 166 -18.22 -1.84 9.17
N ARG A 167 -17.76 -2.66 8.22
CA ARG A 167 -18.51 -2.98 7.00
C ARG A 167 -19.50 -4.12 7.19
N TRP A 168 -19.11 -5.18 7.89
CA TRP A 168 -19.86 -6.43 7.99
C TRP A 168 -20.23 -6.81 9.42
N GLY A 169 -19.57 -6.21 10.45
CA GLY A 169 -19.74 -6.57 11.85
C GLY A 169 -19.14 -7.92 12.19
N SER A 170 -19.87 -8.99 11.91
CA SER A 170 -19.42 -10.38 11.98
C SER A 170 -19.92 -11.13 10.75
N TYR A 171 -19.11 -12.08 10.26
CA TYR A 171 -19.48 -12.88 9.09
C TYR A 171 -18.90 -14.29 9.25
N GLU A 172 -19.73 -15.31 9.02
CA GLU A 172 -19.40 -16.71 9.31
C GLU A 172 -18.96 -16.87 10.77
N GLU A 173 -17.80 -17.52 11.03
CA GLU A 173 -17.26 -17.75 12.38
C GLU A 173 -16.53 -16.55 13.00
N PHE A 174 -16.30 -15.46 12.25
CA PHE A 174 -15.47 -14.35 12.70
C PHE A 174 -16.29 -13.16 13.23
N ASN A 175 -15.96 -12.75 14.46
CA ASN A 175 -16.25 -11.42 14.97
C ASN A 175 -15.01 -10.55 14.74
N TYR A 176 -15.00 -9.78 13.65
CA TYR A 176 -13.82 -9.05 13.20
C TYR A 176 -13.29 -8.04 14.22
N LEU A 177 -14.14 -7.41 15.02
CA LEU A 177 -13.68 -6.53 16.09
C LEU A 177 -12.94 -7.30 17.18
N ALA A 178 -13.45 -8.46 17.59
CA ALA A 178 -12.79 -9.29 18.58
C ALA A 178 -11.44 -9.84 18.06
N GLU A 179 -11.39 -10.25 16.78
CA GLU A 179 -10.14 -10.68 16.13
C GLU A 179 -9.10 -9.55 16.10
N ALA A 180 -9.51 -8.31 15.77
CA ALA A 180 -8.61 -7.16 15.78
C ALA A 180 -8.10 -6.82 17.18
N GLN A 181 -8.97 -6.88 18.19
CA GLN A 181 -8.59 -6.63 19.60
C GLN A 181 -7.62 -7.68 20.13
N GLU A 182 -7.83 -8.94 19.78
CA GLU A 182 -6.91 -10.04 20.13
C GLU A 182 -5.53 -9.78 19.51
N LEU A 183 -5.48 -9.50 18.20
CA LEU A 183 -4.22 -9.22 17.52
C LEU A 183 -3.51 -7.98 18.09
N LEU A 184 -4.24 -6.89 18.37
CA LEU A 184 -3.67 -5.71 19.03
C LEU A 184 -3.09 -6.04 20.41
N ASN A 185 -3.74 -6.91 21.19
CA ASN A 185 -3.19 -7.36 22.47
C ASN A 185 -1.88 -8.11 22.28
N ASP A 186 -1.80 -8.99 21.28
CA ASP A 186 -0.58 -9.74 20.97
C ASP A 186 0.57 -8.82 20.54
N LEU A 187 0.28 -7.81 19.70
CA LEU A 187 1.26 -6.85 19.20
C LEU A 187 1.83 -5.92 20.28
N PHE A 188 1.05 -5.65 21.35
CA PHE A 188 1.42 -4.72 22.43
C PHE A 188 1.87 -5.43 23.72
N SER A 189 1.90 -6.75 23.77
CA SER A 189 2.23 -7.51 24.98
C SER A 189 3.64 -8.09 25.01
N LYS A 190 4.49 -7.81 24.01
CA LYS A 190 5.82 -8.41 23.91
C LYS A 190 6.83 -7.61 24.74
N ASP A 191 7.58 -8.31 25.59
CA ASP A 191 8.48 -7.74 26.60
C ASP A 191 9.98 -7.93 26.30
N GLY A 192 10.33 -8.44 25.12
CA GLY A 192 11.69 -8.78 24.74
C GLY A 192 12.12 -10.21 25.07
N THR A 193 11.28 -10.98 25.74
CA THR A 193 11.56 -12.39 26.01
C THR A 193 11.78 -13.15 24.70
N GLY A 194 12.80 -14.00 24.67
CA GLY A 194 13.18 -14.74 23.45
C GLY A 194 13.60 -13.85 22.26
N GLY A 195 13.84 -12.56 22.52
CA GLY A 195 14.20 -11.59 21.49
C GLY A 195 12.99 -11.01 20.73
N VAL A 196 11.75 -11.27 21.14
CA VAL A 196 10.54 -10.75 20.52
C VAL A 196 10.06 -9.51 21.26
N THR A 197 9.86 -8.40 20.52
CA THR A 197 9.49 -7.09 21.06
C THR A 197 8.12 -6.66 20.55
N ASN A 198 7.57 -5.60 21.14
CA ASN A 198 6.40 -4.94 20.56
C ASN A 198 6.68 -4.46 19.14
N ILE A 199 5.62 -4.40 18.34
CA ILE A 199 5.68 -3.84 16.98
C ILE A 199 6.03 -2.34 17.00
N ILE A 200 5.70 -1.66 18.10
CA ILE A 200 5.90 -0.23 18.27
C ILE A 200 7.11 0.02 19.16
N ASN A 201 7.99 0.90 18.71
CA ASN A 201 8.99 1.51 19.54
C ASN A 201 8.33 2.60 20.39
N MET A 202 8.19 2.35 21.70
CA MET A 202 7.46 3.25 22.60
C MET A 202 8.21 4.55 22.90
N ASP A 203 9.53 4.59 22.74
CA ASP A 203 10.33 5.80 22.93
C ASP A 203 10.15 6.80 21.79
N HIS A 204 10.04 6.27 20.56
CA HIS A 204 9.86 7.07 19.36
C HIS A 204 8.39 7.21 18.92
N LYS A 205 7.49 6.38 19.44
CA LYS A 205 6.09 6.24 18.99
C LYS A 205 6.01 5.97 17.49
N LEU A 206 6.83 5.04 17.02
CA LEU A 206 6.96 4.64 15.61
C LEU A 206 6.99 3.11 15.50
N ILE A 207 6.71 2.62 14.32
CA ILE A 207 6.73 1.18 14.03
C ILE A 207 8.17 0.70 13.86
N ASN A 208 8.51 -0.42 14.49
CA ASN A 208 9.78 -1.11 14.27
C ASN A 208 9.79 -1.78 12.88
N PHE A 209 10.95 -1.93 12.26
CA PHE A 209 11.07 -2.70 11.02
C PHE A 209 10.55 -4.14 11.20
N CYS A 210 11.04 -4.82 12.23
CA CYS A 210 10.44 -6.08 12.71
C CYS A 210 10.35 -6.05 14.24
N PRO A 211 9.40 -6.78 14.85
CA PRO A 211 9.23 -6.84 16.29
C PRO A 211 10.22 -7.82 16.95
N ASP A 212 11.50 -7.60 16.74
CA ASP A 212 12.60 -8.38 17.37
C ASP A 212 13.75 -7.47 17.80
N THR A 213 14.53 -7.91 18.79
CA THR A 213 15.61 -7.12 19.42
C THR A 213 16.77 -6.77 18.48
N ARG A 214 16.85 -7.33 17.29
CA ARG A 214 17.87 -7.02 16.27
C ARG A 214 17.36 -5.98 15.28
N SER A 215 16.06 -6.01 14.98
CA SER A 215 15.44 -5.21 13.91
C SER A 215 14.52 -4.09 14.46
N ASN A 216 14.37 -3.95 15.78
CA ASN A 216 13.63 -2.86 16.42
C ASN A 216 14.44 -1.58 16.60
N LEU A 217 15.62 -1.49 15.98
CA LEU A 217 16.52 -0.34 16.05
C LEU A 217 16.36 0.63 14.88
N TRP A 218 15.58 0.26 13.87
CA TRP A 218 15.27 1.06 12.69
C TRP A 218 13.86 0.78 12.19
N THR A 219 13.46 1.50 11.17
CA THR A 219 12.12 1.43 10.58
C THR A 219 12.15 1.51 9.05
N ASP A 220 10.99 1.37 8.44
CA ASP A 220 10.71 1.58 7.03
C ASP A 220 9.67 2.70 6.87
N PRO A 221 9.92 3.74 6.05
CA PRO A 221 8.95 4.81 5.82
C PRO A 221 7.57 4.33 5.36
N SER A 222 7.51 3.22 4.61
CA SER A 222 6.27 2.65 4.12
C SER A 222 5.40 1.98 5.21
N TYR A 223 5.99 1.69 6.38
CA TYR A 223 5.27 1.12 7.54
C TYR A 223 4.55 2.19 8.37
N HIS A 224 4.75 3.48 8.07
CA HIS A 224 4.10 4.57 8.79
C HIS A 224 2.80 4.97 8.09
N LEU A 225 1.70 4.51 8.66
CA LEU A 225 0.33 4.58 8.15
C LEU A 225 -0.55 5.40 9.09
N PRO A 226 -0.40 6.74 9.18
CA PRO A 226 -1.12 7.56 10.15
C PRO A 226 -2.64 7.37 10.06
N ALA A 227 -3.20 7.19 8.86
CA ALA A 227 -4.62 6.92 8.68
C ALA A 227 -5.09 5.60 9.33
N PHE A 228 -4.23 4.57 9.38
CA PHE A 228 -4.56 3.31 10.06
C PHE A 228 -4.64 3.51 11.57
N TYR A 229 -3.71 4.25 12.15
CA TYR A 229 -3.69 4.49 13.60
C TYR A 229 -4.86 5.34 14.06
N GLU A 230 -5.34 6.26 13.23
CA GLU A 230 -6.60 6.97 13.48
C GLU A 230 -7.80 6.01 13.48
N ILE A 231 -7.88 5.05 12.53
CA ILE A 231 -8.91 4.00 12.52
C ILE A 231 -8.83 3.14 13.79
N TRP A 232 -7.62 2.79 14.24
CA TRP A 232 -7.44 2.04 15.47
C TRP A 232 -7.98 2.83 16.67
N ALA A 233 -7.65 4.13 16.76
CA ALA A 233 -8.16 5.00 17.82
C ALA A 233 -9.69 5.14 17.82
N GLU A 234 -10.32 5.11 16.66
CA GLU A 234 -11.76 5.25 16.52
C GLU A 234 -12.53 3.94 16.77
N THR A 235 -11.94 2.79 16.42
CA THR A 235 -12.68 1.53 16.22
C THR A 235 -12.28 0.43 17.19
N ALA A 236 -11.03 0.32 17.61
CA ALA A 236 -10.53 -0.82 18.38
C ALA A 236 -11.22 -0.98 19.76
N LYS A 237 -11.54 0.13 20.44
CA LYS A 237 -12.22 0.12 21.76
C LYS A 237 -11.51 -0.75 22.80
N ASP A 238 -10.19 -0.73 22.77
CA ASP A 238 -9.32 -1.57 23.62
C ASP A 238 -8.58 -0.79 24.72
N GLY A 239 -8.90 0.50 24.87
CA GLY A 239 -8.34 1.39 25.89
C GLY A 239 -6.98 2.03 25.50
N ARG A 240 -6.51 1.84 24.28
CA ARG A 240 -5.24 2.38 23.75
C ARG A 240 -5.45 3.56 22.79
N GLU A 241 -6.64 4.14 22.74
CA GLU A 241 -7.00 5.19 21.77
C GLU A 241 -6.05 6.39 21.77
N ALA A 242 -5.54 6.77 22.97
CA ALA A 242 -4.57 7.85 23.09
C ALA A 242 -3.22 7.48 22.45
N ILE A 243 -2.75 6.26 22.66
CA ILE A 243 -1.50 5.75 22.06
C ILE A 243 -1.60 5.75 20.54
N TYR A 244 -2.73 5.31 19.99
CA TYR A 244 -2.93 5.28 18.54
C TYR A 244 -2.93 6.67 17.90
N ARG A 245 -3.49 7.69 18.58
CA ARG A 245 -3.42 9.07 18.12
C ARG A 245 -1.98 9.61 18.16
N GLU A 246 -1.23 9.31 19.23
CA GLU A 246 0.19 9.66 19.29
C GLU A 246 1.00 9.00 18.17
N LEU A 247 0.72 7.73 17.84
CA LEU A 247 1.33 7.05 16.70
C LEU A 247 1.01 7.75 15.38
N ALA A 248 -0.24 8.16 15.15
CA ALA A 248 -0.63 8.87 13.94
C ALA A 248 0.13 10.19 13.78
N ASP A 249 0.21 10.98 14.84
CA ASP A 249 0.91 12.26 14.84
C ASP A 249 2.43 12.07 14.68
N SER A 250 3.01 11.08 15.38
CA SER A 250 4.43 10.73 15.25
C SER A 250 4.79 10.22 13.86
N ALA A 251 3.91 9.44 13.23
CA ALA A 251 4.09 8.94 11.87
C ALA A 251 4.09 10.09 10.85
N ARG A 252 3.16 11.06 10.95
CA ARG A 252 3.18 12.28 10.12
C ARG A 252 4.48 13.04 10.30
N ALA A 253 4.87 13.34 11.53
CA ALA A 253 6.12 14.04 11.82
C ALA A 253 7.38 13.27 11.38
N TYR A 254 7.34 11.94 11.42
CA TYR A 254 8.42 11.10 10.91
C TYR A 254 8.53 11.17 9.39
N LEU A 255 7.43 11.09 8.65
CA LEU A 255 7.44 11.20 7.18
C LEU A 255 8.04 12.52 6.70
N HIS A 256 7.85 13.63 7.45
CA HIS A 256 8.54 14.90 7.18
C HIS A 256 10.07 14.76 7.22
N ARG A 257 10.59 13.96 8.18
CA ARG A 257 12.05 13.78 8.35
C ARG A 257 12.65 12.71 7.45
N ALA A 258 11.86 11.69 7.10
CA ALA A 258 12.32 10.56 6.30
C ALA A 258 12.31 10.84 4.78
N THR A 259 11.67 11.91 4.33
CA THR A 259 11.68 12.32 2.93
C THR A 259 12.73 13.41 2.69
N ASP A 260 13.42 13.32 1.56
CA ASP A 260 14.37 14.35 1.15
C ASP A 260 13.66 15.71 1.01
N PRO A 261 14.15 16.79 1.63
CA PRO A 261 13.45 18.06 1.67
C PRO A 261 13.32 18.77 0.31
N VAL A 262 14.10 18.37 -0.69
CA VAL A 262 14.09 18.95 -2.04
C VAL A 262 13.25 18.11 -2.99
N THR A 263 13.45 16.80 -2.97
CA THR A 263 12.82 15.86 -3.93
C THR A 263 11.54 15.23 -3.41
N GLY A 264 11.34 15.15 -2.10
CA GLY A 264 10.27 14.36 -1.49
C GLY A 264 10.51 12.83 -1.52
N ILE A 265 11.63 12.37 -2.08
CA ILE A 265 11.95 10.94 -2.20
C ILE A 265 12.38 10.41 -0.82
N ASN A 266 11.87 9.25 -0.46
CA ASN A 266 12.19 8.58 0.80
C ASN A 266 13.13 7.39 0.58
N PRO A 267 13.96 7.02 1.58
CA PRO A 267 14.71 5.78 1.55
C PRO A 267 13.76 4.57 1.74
N ASP A 268 14.25 3.40 1.41
CA ASP A 268 13.60 2.12 1.71
C ASP A 268 13.58 1.86 3.23
N GLN A 269 14.68 2.14 3.90
CA GLN A 269 14.80 2.02 5.36
C GLN A 269 15.54 3.21 5.97
N SER A 270 15.17 3.57 7.19
CA SER A 270 15.81 4.66 7.93
C SER A 270 15.87 4.41 9.43
N GLN A 271 16.64 5.23 10.13
CA GLN A 271 16.55 5.39 11.58
C GLN A 271 15.24 6.12 11.94
N PHE A 272 14.84 6.08 13.20
CA PHE A 272 13.63 6.76 13.70
C PHE A 272 13.69 8.30 13.61
N ASP A 273 14.88 8.87 13.46
CA ASP A 273 15.05 10.31 13.21
C ASP A 273 14.91 10.69 11.72
N GLY A 274 14.70 9.70 10.83
CA GLY A 274 14.59 9.87 9.38
C GLY A 274 15.90 9.70 8.63
N THR A 275 17.05 9.54 9.32
CA THR A 275 18.34 9.31 8.65
C THR A 275 18.31 7.99 7.87
N PRO A 276 18.58 8.00 6.56
CA PRO A 276 18.59 6.78 5.75
C PRO A 276 19.58 5.74 6.27
N ASN A 277 19.19 4.48 6.31
CA ASN A 277 20.10 3.39 6.55
C ASN A 277 21.15 3.32 5.42
N ARG A 278 22.35 2.84 5.74
CA ARG A 278 23.45 2.78 4.76
C ARG A 278 23.03 2.00 3.51
N GLY A 279 23.07 2.68 2.36
CA GLY A 279 22.72 2.10 1.07
C GLY A 279 21.23 1.97 0.82
N SER A 280 20.40 2.54 1.68
CA SER A 280 18.95 2.61 1.48
C SER A 280 18.62 3.73 0.49
N GLU A 281 17.98 3.38 -0.60
CA GLU A 281 17.55 4.26 -1.68
C GLU A 281 16.06 3.99 -1.93
N PHE A 282 15.45 4.73 -2.85
CA PHE A 282 14.05 4.53 -3.21
C PHE A 282 13.88 3.34 -4.17
N HIS A 283 13.20 2.28 -3.71
CA HIS A 283 12.80 1.13 -4.52
C HIS A 283 11.74 0.29 -3.80
N TYR A 284 11.02 -0.57 -4.51
CA TYR A 284 10.05 -1.53 -3.96
C TYR A 284 9.15 -0.97 -2.84
N ASP A 285 9.47 -1.24 -1.57
CA ASP A 285 8.65 -0.83 -0.42
C ASP A 285 8.45 0.68 -0.35
N SER A 286 9.45 1.44 -0.78
CA SER A 286 9.35 2.90 -0.89
C SER A 286 8.21 3.37 -1.80
N TRP A 287 7.79 2.57 -2.79
CA TRP A 287 6.69 2.95 -3.71
C TRP A 287 5.36 3.13 -2.99
N ARG A 288 5.17 2.49 -1.84
CA ARG A 288 3.94 2.60 -1.04
C ARG A 288 3.77 3.97 -0.39
N VAL A 289 4.85 4.68 -0.10
CA VAL A 289 4.82 5.93 0.68
C VAL A 289 3.94 7.01 0.04
N PRO A 290 4.02 7.33 -1.27
CA PRO A 290 3.13 8.31 -1.88
C PRO A 290 1.64 7.98 -1.71
N MET A 291 1.29 6.71 -1.85
CA MET A 291 -0.09 6.22 -1.69
C MET A 291 -0.54 6.29 -0.23
N ASN A 292 0.33 5.94 0.74
CA ASN A 292 0.04 6.01 2.17
C ASN A 292 -0.22 7.46 2.62
N ILE A 293 0.57 8.41 2.10
CA ILE A 293 0.37 9.85 2.36
C ILE A 293 -0.95 10.33 1.73
N ALA A 294 -1.25 9.90 0.49
CA ALA A 294 -2.51 10.25 -0.19
C ALA A 294 -3.74 9.68 0.54
N MET A 295 -3.62 8.52 1.16
CA MET A 295 -4.67 7.94 2.00
C MET A 295 -4.96 8.83 3.21
N ASP A 296 -3.94 9.24 3.95
CA ASP A 296 -4.09 10.12 5.12
C ASP A 296 -4.66 11.50 4.71
N PHE A 297 -4.21 12.05 3.58
CA PHE A 297 -4.75 13.28 3.01
C PHE A 297 -6.24 13.16 2.71
N THR A 298 -6.64 12.10 2.03
CA THR A 298 -8.04 11.93 1.59
C THR A 298 -8.99 11.57 2.73
N TRP A 299 -8.52 10.84 3.74
CA TRP A 299 -9.37 10.42 4.85
C TRP A 299 -9.42 11.45 5.98
N TYR A 300 -8.26 11.90 6.48
CA TYR A 300 -8.15 12.72 7.69
C TYR A 300 -7.75 14.18 7.44
N HIS A 301 -6.96 14.45 6.42
CA HIS A 301 -6.54 15.81 6.03
C HIS A 301 -5.80 16.60 7.13
N LYS A 302 -5.21 15.91 8.10
CA LYS A 302 -4.61 16.56 9.28
C LYS A 302 -3.24 17.20 9.01
N ASP A 303 -2.56 16.82 7.93
CA ASP A 303 -1.23 17.29 7.54
C ASP A 303 -1.21 17.81 6.08
N ALA A 304 -2.33 18.35 5.64
CA ALA A 304 -2.60 18.64 4.23
C ALA A 304 -1.63 19.63 3.59
N GLU A 305 -1.11 20.60 4.32
CA GLU A 305 -0.17 21.58 3.80
C GLU A 305 1.14 20.90 3.39
N TRP A 306 1.74 20.12 4.29
CA TRP A 306 2.94 19.37 3.99
C TRP A 306 2.72 18.30 2.92
N GLN A 307 1.62 17.58 2.99
CA GLN A 307 1.27 16.53 2.01
C GLN A 307 1.12 17.09 0.60
N THR A 308 0.58 18.31 0.47
CA THR A 308 0.50 19.03 -0.81
C THR A 308 1.88 19.41 -1.34
N GLU A 309 2.75 19.93 -0.49
CA GLU A 309 4.12 20.29 -0.89
C GLU A 309 4.97 19.06 -1.19
N TYR A 310 4.82 17.99 -0.41
CA TYR A 310 5.42 16.69 -0.69
C TYR A 310 5.07 16.20 -2.09
N ALA A 311 3.77 16.15 -2.44
CA ALA A 311 3.32 15.67 -3.73
C ALA A 311 3.90 16.46 -4.90
N LYS A 312 3.98 17.80 -4.78
CA LYS A 312 4.59 18.67 -5.80
C LYS A 312 6.09 18.38 -5.97
N LYS A 313 6.83 18.28 -4.86
CA LYS A 313 8.27 17.98 -4.87
C LYS A 313 8.53 16.63 -5.53
N PHE A 314 7.79 15.61 -5.10
CA PHE A 314 7.93 14.25 -5.59
C PHE A 314 7.64 14.13 -7.10
N GLN A 315 6.53 14.74 -7.57
CA GLN A 315 6.24 14.82 -9.00
C GLN A 315 7.32 15.56 -9.77
N ASN A 316 7.74 16.75 -9.32
CA ASN A 316 8.75 17.55 -10.01
C ASN A 316 10.10 16.83 -10.09
N ALA A 317 10.51 16.15 -9.02
CA ALA A 317 11.78 15.43 -8.97
C ALA A 317 11.83 14.26 -9.97
N ILE A 318 10.72 13.59 -10.19
CA ILE A 318 10.65 12.40 -11.04
C ILE A 318 10.07 12.74 -12.42
N LEU A 319 8.85 13.26 -12.49
CA LEU A 319 8.17 13.53 -13.76
C LEU A 319 8.82 14.68 -14.53
N GLY A 320 9.28 15.72 -13.81
CA GLY A 320 9.99 16.85 -14.43
C GLY A 320 11.34 16.45 -15.02
N ARG A 321 11.93 15.36 -14.56
CA ARG A 321 13.25 14.91 -15.00
C ARG A 321 13.20 13.80 -16.05
N TYR A 322 12.25 12.87 -15.91
CA TYR A 322 12.19 11.64 -16.72
C TYR A 322 10.95 11.59 -17.65
N GLY A 323 10.01 12.52 -17.50
CA GLY A 323 8.72 12.48 -18.20
C GLY A 323 7.72 11.52 -17.53
N ILE A 324 6.51 11.45 -18.09
CA ILE A 324 5.40 10.70 -17.51
C ILE A 324 5.40 9.23 -17.94
N THR A 325 5.85 8.94 -19.14
CA THR A 325 5.70 7.62 -19.76
C THR A 325 6.92 6.70 -19.61
N GLU A 326 8.03 7.20 -19.06
CA GLU A 326 9.31 6.48 -19.07
C GLU A 326 10.10 6.60 -17.75
N PHE A 327 9.55 7.23 -16.69
CA PHE A 327 10.29 7.32 -15.44
C PHE A 327 10.57 5.93 -14.86
N PRO A 328 11.80 5.70 -14.37
CA PRO A 328 12.17 4.40 -13.80
C PRO A 328 11.57 4.22 -12.40
N ASP A 329 11.72 3.02 -11.87
CA ASP A 329 11.14 2.59 -10.60
C ASP A 329 12.12 2.62 -9.41
N GLN A 330 13.35 3.08 -9.62
CA GLN A 330 14.38 3.17 -8.58
C GLN A 330 15.15 4.49 -8.70
N PHE A 331 15.45 5.11 -7.55
CA PHE A 331 16.12 6.41 -7.48
C PHE A 331 17.05 6.51 -6.27
N ALA A 332 18.13 7.26 -6.42
CA ALA A 332 18.78 7.89 -5.28
C ALA A 332 17.89 8.98 -4.70
N LEU A 333 18.10 9.36 -3.44
CA LEU A 333 17.25 10.35 -2.75
C LEU A 333 17.28 11.73 -3.41
N ASN A 334 18.35 12.07 -4.13
CA ASN A 334 18.44 13.29 -4.94
C ASN A 334 17.67 13.22 -6.28
N GLY A 335 16.96 12.12 -6.54
CA GLY A 335 16.17 11.88 -7.75
C GLY A 335 16.96 11.35 -8.95
N ASP A 336 18.25 11.04 -8.82
CA ASP A 336 19.02 10.41 -9.90
C ASP A 336 18.64 8.94 -10.02
N ALA A 337 18.26 8.49 -11.22
CA ALA A 337 18.16 7.07 -11.52
C ALA A 337 19.56 6.45 -11.66
N PRO A 338 19.75 5.19 -11.24
CA PRO A 338 21.03 4.53 -11.39
C PRO A 338 21.33 4.32 -12.88
N ARG A 339 22.52 4.73 -13.31
CA ARG A 339 22.97 4.53 -14.70
C ARG A 339 23.40 3.09 -15.00
N PHE A 340 23.79 2.37 -13.95
CA PHE A 340 24.26 1.00 -14.05
C PHE A 340 23.73 0.18 -12.89
N LEU A 341 23.34 -1.04 -13.17
CA LEU A 341 23.09 -2.04 -12.14
C LEU A 341 24.44 -2.37 -11.48
N MET A 342 24.61 -1.91 -10.26
CA MET A 342 25.77 -2.27 -9.47
C MET A 342 25.61 -3.72 -9.01
N GLY A 343 26.40 -4.62 -9.54
CA GLY A 343 26.46 -5.98 -9.03
C GLY A 343 26.76 -5.97 -7.53
N GLY A 344 25.88 -6.56 -6.73
CA GLY A 344 26.13 -6.74 -5.31
C GLY A 344 25.28 -5.95 -4.35
N GLY A 345 24.13 -5.38 -4.74
CA GLY A 345 23.11 -5.18 -3.73
C GLY A 345 22.41 -3.85 -3.61
N ARG A 346 22.80 -2.79 -4.28
CA ARG A 346 22.12 -1.51 -4.11
C ARG A 346 20.89 -1.39 -5.00
N TRP A 347 21.03 -1.85 -6.24
CA TRP A 347 19.96 -1.83 -7.24
C TRP A 347 19.63 -3.26 -7.64
N ARG A 348 18.40 -3.66 -7.46
CA ARG A 348 17.96 -5.03 -7.72
C ARG A 348 17.20 -5.10 -9.03
N GLY A 349 17.71 -5.86 -9.98
CA GLY A 349 17.06 -6.09 -11.27
C GLY A 349 17.22 -4.94 -12.26
N ASN A 350 16.49 -5.01 -13.38
CA ASN A 350 16.45 -3.98 -14.39
C ASN A 350 15.54 -2.83 -13.94
N LEU A 351 15.91 -1.60 -14.34
CA LEU A 351 14.99 -0.47 -14.19
C LEU A 351 13.82 -0.63 -15.14
N ARG A 352 12.61 -0.38 -14.65
CA ARG A 352 11.37 -0.47 -15.40
C ARG A 352 10.50 0.76 -15.15
N HIS A 353 9.54 0.95 -16.00
CA HIS A 353 8.39 1.81 -15.75
C HIS A 353 7.30 0.97 -15.09
N SER A 354 7.55 0.55 -13.83
CA SER A 354 6.72 -0.43 -13.11
C SER A 354 5.30 0.08 -12.90
N ILE A 355 4.31 -0.71 -13.34
CA ILE A 355 2.89 -0.34 -13.27
C ILE A 355 2.44 -0.03 -11.84
N GLY A 356 2.98 -0.76 -10.86
CA GLY A 356 2.71 -0.52 -9.44
C GLY A 356 3.19 0.85 -8.99
N PHE A 357 4.43 1.22 -9.34
CA PHE A 357 4.96 2.54 -9.00
C PHE A 357 4.27 3.66 -9.78
N VAL A 358 3.93 3.46 -11.05
CA VAL A 358 3.12 4.43 -11.81
C VAL A 358 1.78 4.66 -11.13
N GLY A 359 1.15 3.61 -10.62
CA GLY A 359 -0.08 3.70 -9.84
C GLY A 359 0.07 4.56 -8.59
N THR A 360 1.06 4.27 -7.75
CA THR A 360 1.28 5.03 -6.51
C THR A 360 1.72 6.47 -6.77
N MET A 361 2.55 6.72 -7.79
CA MET A 361 2.86 8.07 -8.27
C MET A 361 1.58 8.82 -8.64
N ALA A 362 0.65 8.17 -9.34
CA ALA A 362 -0.60 8.79 -9.75
C ALA A 362 -1.49 9.22 -8.57
N THR A 363 -1.41 8.53 -7.41
CA THR A 363 -2.17 8.93 -6.22
C THR A 363 -1.74 10.30 -5.68
N THR A 364 -0.54 10.79 -5.99
CA THR A 364 -0.08 12.13 -5.61
C THR A 364 -0.97 13.23 -6.19
N ALA A 365 -1.66 12.98 -7.31
CA ALA A 365 -2.62 13.92 -7.91
C ALA A 365 -3.82 14.24 -7.00
N LEU A 366 -4.12 13.38 -6.01
CA LEU A 366 -5.15 13.65 -5.00
C LEU A 366 -4.77 14.80 -4.06
N MET A 367 -3.46 15.03 -3.87
CA MET A 367 -2.91 15.95 -2.87
C MET A 367 -2.49 17.30 -3.43
N CYS A 368 -2.23 17.43 -4.73
CA CYS A 368 -1.76 18.68 -5.32
C CYS A 368 -2.43 18.99 -6.66
N SER A 369 -2.38 20.28 -7.05
CA SER A 369 -2.68 20.73 -8.41
C SER A 369 -1.35 20.89 -9.14
N SER A 370 -1.15 20.18 -10.25
CA SER A 370 0.04 20.27 -11.08
C SER A 370 -0.28 20.09 -12.55
N ASP A 371 0.67 20.48 -13.42
CA ASP A 371 0.54 20.32 -14.88
C ASP A 371 0.70 18.86 -15.32
N TYR A 372 1.23 17.98 -14.45
CA TYR A 372 1.41 16.56 -14.72
C TYR A 372 0.14 15.74 -14.50
N ASN A 373 -0.77 16.18 -13.63
CA ASN A 373 -1.82 15.33 -13.06
C ASN A 373 -2.72 14.69 -14.14
N GLU A 374 -3.23 15.45 -15.10
CA GLU A 374 -4.16 14.90 -16.10
C GLU A 374 -3.46 13.85 -16.97
N GLU A 375 -2.28 14.15 -17.50
CA GLU A 375 -1.52 13.24 -18.35
C GLU A 375 -1.08 11.99 -17.57
N LEU A 376 -0.58 12.16 -16.34
CA LEU A 376 -0.18 11.07 -15.45
C LEU A 376 -1.33 10.10 -15.19
N ILE A 377 -2.51 10.62 -14.85
CA ILE A 377 -3.69 9.78 -14.57
C ILE A 377 -4.18 9.08 -15.84
N ARG A 378 -4.21 9.78 -16.98
CA ARG A 378 -4.59 9.15 -18.25
C ARG A 378 -3.60 8.08 -18.68
N HIS A 379 -2.30 8.33 -18.52
CA HIS A 379 -1.26 7.36 -18.79
C HIS A 379 -1.43 6.13 -17.87
N MET A 380 -1.47 6.33 -16.54
CA MET A 380 -1.70 5.25 -15.58
C MET A 380 -2.94 4.43 -15.93
N PHE A 381 -4.07 5.07 -16.22
CA PHE A 381 -5.32 4.38 -16.53
C PHE A 381 -5.26 3.59 -17.85
N SER A 382 -4.42 4.02 -18.80
CA SER A 382 -4.23 3.32 -20.09
C SER A 382 -3.35 2.06 -19.99
N LEU A 383 -2.50 1.97 -18.98
CA LEU A 383 -1.57 0.83 -18.83
C LEU A 383 -2.34 -0.49 -18.68
N LYS A 384 -1.80 -1.53 -19.29
CA LYS A 384 -2.26 -2.91 -19.11
C LYS A 384 -1.31 -3.63 -18.17
N HIS A 385 -1.86 -4.48 -17.32
CA HIS A 385 -1.04 -5.35 -16.47
C HIS A 385 -0.68 -6.61 -17.27
N GLU A 386 0.43 -6.57 -17.93
CA GLU A 386 0.96 -7.62 -18.83
C GLU A 386 2.49 -7.69 -18.70
N PRO A 387 3.14 -8.80 -19.11
CA PRO A 387 4.60 -8.90 -19.06
C PRO A 387 5.31 -7.75 -19.77
N TYR A 388 6.40 -7.26 -19.17
CA TYR A 388 7.29 -6.27 -19.78
C TYR A 388 8.04 -6.89 -20.98
N GLU A 389 8.67 -6.05 -21.80
CA GLU A 389 9.41 -6.49 -23.00
C GLU A 389 10.51 -7.53 -22.70
N ASP A 390 11.12 -7.46 -21.51
CA ASP A 390 12.13 -8.43 -21.07
C ASP A 390 11.54 -9.73 -20.49
N GLY A 391 10.21 -9.88 -20.55
CA GLY A 391 9.48 -11.04 -20.02
C GLY A 391 9.23 -11.02 -18.53
N TYR A 392 9.69 -9.99 -17.80
CA TYR A 392 9.37 -9.84 -16.38
C TYR A 392 7.89 -9.53 -16.20
N TYR A 393 7.26 -10.18 -15.24
CA TYR A 393 5.85 -9.98 -14.90
C TYR A 393 5.67 -10.15 -13.40
N ASP A 394 5.22 -9.12 -12.73
CA ASP A 394 4.95 -9.15 -11.29
C ASP A 394 3.46 -8.93 -11.01
N ILE A 395 2.71 -10.03 -11.10
CA ILE A 395 1.29 -10.04 -10.79
C ILE A 395 1.02 -9.83 -9.30
N TYR A 396 2.00 -10.11 -8.43
CA TYR A 396 1.92 -9.98 -6.99
C TYR A 396 2.08 -8.51 -6.58
N TYR A 397 3.30 -8.00 -6.50
CA TYR A 397 3.56 -6.67 -5.93
C TYR A 397 3.06 -5.54 -6.83
N ASP A 398 3.48 -5.53 -8.10
CA ASP A 398 3.02 -4.54 -9.09
C ASP A 398 1.49 -4.56 -9.23
N GLY A 399 0.89 -5.75 -9.34
CA GLY A 399 -0.55 -5.91 -9.51
C GLY A 399 -1.34 -5.40 -8.31
N LEU A 400 -0.95 -5.79 -7.08
CA LEU A 400 -1.65 -5.42 -5.85
C LEU A 400 -1.63 -3.91 -5.61
N ILE A 401 -0.45 -3.26 -5.69
CA ILE A 401 -0.36 -1.82 -5.45
C ILE A 401 -0.97 -0.99 -6.58
N TYR A 402 -0.97 -1.50 -7.82
CA TYR A 402 -1.70 -0.87 -8.91
C TYR A 402 -3.22 -0.90 -8.68
N LEU A 403 -3.75 -2.03 -8.21
CA LEU A 403 -5.17 -2.12 -7.85
C LEU A 403 -5.53 -1.18 -6.70
N PHE A 404 -4.70 -1.09 -5.67
CA PHE A 404 -4.87 -0.09 -4.61
C PHE A 404 -4.93 1.34 -5.16
N SER A 405 -4.04 1.68 -6.07
CA SER A 405 -3.99 3.02 -6.67
C SER A 405 -5.26 3.35 -7.45
N LEU A 406 -5.80 2.39 -8.21
CA LEU A 406 -7.10 2.52 -8.88
C LEU A 406 -8.25 2.73 -7.90
N LEU A 407 -8.26 1.99 -6.78
CA LEU A 407 -9.26 2.15 -5.71
C LEU A 407 -9.17 3.54 -5.07
N HIS A 408 -7.96 4.05 -4.79
CA HIS A 408 -7.76 5.41 -4.28
C HIS A 408 -8.31 6.47 -5.24
N LEU A 409 -7.89 6.42 -6.50
CA LEU A 409 -8.26 7.42 -7.50
C LEU A 409 -9.74 7.40 -7.89
N SER A 410 -10.38 6.25 -7.77
CA SER A 410 -11.82 6.09 -8.00
C SER A 410 -12.70 6.45 -6.79
N GLY A 411 -12.11 6.75 -5.62
CA GLY A 411 -12.86 6.96 -4.37
C GLY A 411 -13.47 5.68 -3.80
N ASN A 412 -12.93 4.53 -4.18
CA ASN A 412 -13.36 3.22 -3.69
C ASN A 412 -12.47 2.66 -2.58
N TYR A 413 -11.40 3.36 -2.21
CA TYR A 413 -10.59 3.04 -1.04
C TYR A 413 -11.17 3.80 0.17
N ARG A 414 -11.88 3.09 1.04
CA ARG A 414 -12.80 3.68 2.01
C ARG A 414 -12.57 3.20 3.42
N MET A 415 -12.82 4.07 4.39
CA MET A 415 -12.81 3.75 5.82
C MET A 415 -14.22 3.53 6.40
N ASN A 416 -15.25 3.94 5.67
CA ASN A 416 -16.68 3.71 5.98
C ASN A 416 -17.48 3.58 4.68
N TRP A 417 -18.63 2.89 4.73
CA TRP A 417 -19.51 2.58 3.59
C TRP A 417 -20.93 3.03 3.82
#